data_8450606e5c61cda3a93516e4ae95ae34
#
_entry.id   8450606e5c61cda3a93516e4ae95ae34
#
_cell.length_a   1.000
_cell.length_b   1.000
_cell.length_c   1.000
_cell.angle_alpha   90.00
_cell.angle_beta   90.00
_cell.angle_gamma   90.00
#
_symmetry.space_group_name_H-M   'P 1'
#
loop_
_entity.id
_entity.type
_entity.pdbx_description
1 polymer ?
#
loop_
_entity_poly.entity_id
_entity_poly.type
_entity_poly.pdbx_seq_one_letter_code
_entity_poly.pdbx_strand_id
1 'polypeptide(L)'
;HKPQTLKFDCSDTIWYTTDGTLPEKNKTAYLYDNEKGIRLDTGVTNICIRAEKDGKMSRVYVGSYVILGSTEDAFYGYGYNTLDKYDRYIYRSLYKAMSNYETKFDVPFTNVSYQRLYRIFMCVNYDNPLLIQAPLSFVSWSGNKKDVSSIKLIYDFSKEASEYYVEKTKKRAEEILNTADGSESLFDYLLTIHNEILKNAEYDYTLESDGAYEAFGVLTAGSGVCESYSRAYQYLCQCIGVDNLLIVGTSNDEPHMWNMVMLGGEWYHADLTWDDGDNGGIEYYYFAFNDKNLKDYGERTISPELNESRPILEMYSDSNYYPIPAARGTEYCVSNILLY
;
A
#
# COMPACT_ATOMS: atom_id res chain seq x y z
N HIS A 1 1.96 17.06 7.48
CA HIS A 1 1.03 17.00 8.59
C HIS A 1 1.78 16.77 9.90
N LYS A 2 1.25 17.30 11.01
CA LYS A 2 1.90 17.24 12.32
C LYS A 2 1.15 16.26 13.22
N PRO A 3 1.83 15.57 14.16
CA PRO A 3 1.16 14.82 15.18
C PRO A 3 0.05 15.63 15.86
N GLN A 4 -1.06 15.00 16.13
CA GLN A 4 -2.22 15.60 16.80
C GLN A 4 -2.34 15.03 18.21
N THR A 5 -3.12 15.68 19.05
CA THR A 5 -3.39 15.18 20.39
C THR A 5 -4.91 15.08 20.58
N LEU A 6 -5.38 13.87 20.79
CA LEU A 6 -6.76 13.60 21.14
C LEU A 6 -6.99 13.86 22.62
N LYS A 7 -8.01 14.65 22.95
CA LYS A 7 -8.42 14.92 24.32
C LYS A 7 -9.89 14.60 24.54
N PHE A 8 -10.19 14.06 25.69
CA PHE A 8 -11.55 13.77 26.13
C PHE A 8 -11.95 14.70 27.26
N ASP A 9 -13.14 15.24 27.20
CA ASP A 9 -13.78 15.94 28.31
C ASP A 9 -14.63 14.94 29.11
N CYS A 10 -13.99 14.27 30.05
CA CYS A 10 -14.61 13.23 30.86
C CYS A 10 -14.05 13.26 32.28
N SER A 11 -14.95 13.20 33.28
CA SER A 11 -14.60 13.17 34.69
C SER A 11 -14.31 11.75 35.20
N ASP A 12 -14.67 10.73 34.42
CA ASP A 12 -14.47 9.33 34.78
C ASP A 12 -13.04 8.87 34.44
N THR A 13 -12.59 7.80 35.07
CA THR A 13 -11.29 7.18 34.75
C THR A 13 -11.39 6.53 33.37
N ILE A 14 -10.49 6.89 32.44
CA ILE A 14 -10.45 6.34 31.09
C ILE A 14 -9.26 5.40 30.93
N TRP A 15 -9.53 4.19 30.45
CA TRP A 15 -8.55 3.21 30.02
C TRP A 15 -8.58 3.08 28.51
N TYR A 16 -7.42 3.05 27.86
CA TYR A 16 -7.33 2.98 26.41
C TYR A 16 -6.20 2.12 25.89
N THR A 17 -6.31 1.69 24.64
CA THR A 17 -5.23 1.11 23.82
C THR A 17 -5.13 1.90 22.52
N THR A 18 -4.00 1.78 21.80
CA THR A 18 -3.76 2.47 20.52
C THR A 18 -3.51 1.51 19.36
N ASP A 19 -3.68 0.22 19.61
CA ASP A 19 -3.45 -0.88 18.67
C ASP A 19 -4.74 -1.63 18.29
N GLY A 20 -5.89 -1.11 18.70
CA GLY A 20 -7.19 -1.74 18.46
C GLY A 20 -7.55 -2.89 19.42
N THR A 21 -6.67 -3.27 20.32
CA THR A 21 -6.98 -4.32 21.32
C THR A 21 -7.91 -3.80 22.40
N LEU A 22 -8.65 -4.74 23.04
CA LEU A 22 -9.52 -4.38 24.17
C LEU A 22 -8.71 -3.82 25.34
N PRO A 23 -9.12 -2.67 25.91
CA PRO A 23 -8.45 -2.11 27.07
C PRO A 23 -8.72 -2.95 28.32
N GLU A 24 -7.79 -3.85 28.65
CA GLU A 24 -7.82 -4.62 29.88
C GLU A 24 -6.95 -3.95 30.94
N LYS A 25 -7.59 -3.51 32.01
CA LYS A 25 -6.92 -2.88 33.16
C LYS A 25 -5.78 -3.75 33.68
N ASN A 26 -4.61 -3.14 33.88
CA ASN A 26 -3.38 -3.79 34.37
C ASN A 26 -2.75 -4.84 33.41
N LYS A 27 -3.16 -4.88 32.14
CA LYS A 27 -2.55 -5.75 31.13
C LYS A 27 -2.06 -4.98 29.91
N THR A 28 -3.00 -4.49 29.10
CA THR A 28 -2.71 -3.85 27.80
C THR A 28 -3.08 -2.37 27.79
N ALA A 29 -3.97 -1.95 28.71
CA ALA A 29 -4.53 -0.63 28.72
C ALA A 29 -3.62 0.42 29.39
N TYR A 30 -3.57 1.58 28.78
CA TYR A 30 -3.01 2.79 29.37
C TYR A 30 -4.08 3.57 30.12
N LEU A 31 -3.67 4.21 31.21
CA LEU A 31 -4.52 5.17 31.92
C LEU A 31 -4.45 6.52 31.20
N TYR A 32 -5.59 7.09 30.88
CA TYR A 32 -5.67 8.39 30.23
C TYR A 32 -5.28 9.52 31.17
N ASP A 33 -4.45 10.43 30.67
CA ASP A 33 -3.98 11.62 31.36
C ASP A 33 -4.59 12.85 30.66
N ASN A 34 -5.46 13.58 31.35
CA ASN A 34 -6.15 14.74 30.83
C ASN A 34 -5.21 15.89 30.40
N GLU A 35 -4.05 16.00 31.02
CA GLU A 35 -3.08 17.05 30.67
C GLU A 35 -2.37 16.72 29.37
N LYS A 36 -1.94 15.46 29.23
CA LYS A 36 -1.18 14.99 28.08
C LYS A 36 -2.04 14.66 26.86
N GLY A 37 -3.22 14.06 27.10
CA GLY A 37 -4.04 13.49 26.02
C GLY A 37 -3.41 12.25 25.39
N ILE A 38 -3.99 11.76 24.29
CA ILE A 38 -3.45 10.68 23.48
C ILE A 38 -2.79 11.28 22.25
N ARG A 39 -1.50 11.03 22.08
CA ARG A 39 -0.76 11.47 20.90
C ARG A 39 -1.11 10.58 19.71
N LEU A 40 -1.48 11.21 18.60
CA LEU A 40 -1.71 10.59 17.30
C LEU A 40 -0.55 10.98 16.39
N ASP A 41 0.28 10.02 16.04
CA ASP A 41 1.35 10.21 15.06
C ASP A 41 0.79 9.98 13.64
N THR A 42 1.60 10.24 12.62
CA THR A 42 1.22 9.97 11.23
C THR A 42 0.89 8.49 11.05
N GLY A 43 -0.17 8.21 10.33
CA GLY A 43 -0.69 6.87 10.12
C GLY A 43 -2.05 6.64 10.76
N VAL A 44 -2.44 5.38 10.85
CA VAL A 44 -3.70 4.96 11.47
C VAL A 44 -3.45 4.59 12.93
N THR A 45 -4.25 5.18 13.82
CA THR A 45 -4.27 4.81 15.24
C THR A 45 -5.66 4.29 15.59
N ASN A 46 -5.77 3.01 15.89
CA ASN A 46 -7.02 2.39 16.35
C ASN A 46 -7.11 2.48 17.86
N ILE A 47 -7.94 3.37 18.35
CA ILE A 47 -8.11 3.60 19.78
C ILE A 47 -9.34 2.86 20.28
N CYS A 48 -9.14 1.96 21.24
CA CYS A 48 -10.21 1.38 22.03
C CYS A 48 -10.24 2.02 23.41
N ILE A 49 -11.42 2.39 23.88
CA ILE A 49 -11.61 3.15 25.13
C ILE A 49 -12.68 2.47 25.99
N ARG A 50 -12.44 2.46 27.29
CA ARG A 50 -13.44 2.14 28.32
C ARG A 50 -13.35 3.15 29.46
N ALA A 51 -14.47 3.66 29.90
CA ALA A 51 -14.54 4.47 31.11
C ALA A 51 -14.80 3.56 32.33
N GLU A 52 -14.21 3.91 33.45
CA GLU A 52 -14.46 3.27 34.75
C GLU A 52 -15.05 4.28 35.71
N LYS A 53 -16.21 3.93 36.27
CA LYS A 53 -16.91 4.69 37.30
C LYS A 53 -17.41 3.76 38.39
N ASP A 54 -17.10 4.06 39.64
CA ASP A 54 -17.52 3.27 40.81
C ASP A 54 -17.19 1.78 40.68
N GLY A 55 -16.01 1.47 40.09
CA GLY A 55 -15.53 0.09 39.87
C GLY A 55 -16.23 -0.65 38.72
N LYS A 56 -17.12 0.00 37.98
CA LYS A 56 -17.78 -0.58 36.80
C LYS A 56 -17.22 -0.03 35.51
N MET A 57 -16.92 -0.93 34.57
CA MET A 57 -16.44 -0.58 33.23
C MET A 57 -17.60 -0.33 32.28
N SER A 58 -17.46 0.71 31.45
CA SER A 58 -18.39 0.94 30.32
C SER A 58 -18.28 -0.13 29.25
N ARG A 59 -19.21 -0.09 28.26
CA ARG A 59 -18.95 -0.73 26.97
C ARG A 59 -17.65 -0.17 26.35
N VAL A 60 -17.11 -0.90 25.40
CA VAL A 60 -15.97 -0.44 24.60
C VAL A 60 -16.44 0.57 23.57
N TYR A 61 -15.69 1.65 23.43
CA TYR A 61 -15.81 2.59 22.32
C TYR A 61 -14.55 2.45 21.46
N VAL A 62 -14.73 2.33 20.15
CA VAL A 62 -13.66 2.21 19.18
C VAL A 62 -13.67 3.43 18.28
N GLY A 63 -12.50 4.00 18.04
CA GLY A 63 -12.32 5.09 17.10
C GLY A 63 -11.03 4.86 16.29
N SER A 64 -11.11 4.99 14.98
CA SER A 64 -9.95 5.00 14.11
C SER A 64 -9.63 6.43 13.72
N TYR A 65 -8.39 6.84 13.98
CA TYR A 65 -7.91 8.18 13.68
C TYR A 65 -6.81 8.08 12.64
N VAL A 66 -6.95 8.88 11.60
CA VAL A 66 -6.01 8.93 10.48
C VAL A 66 -5.32 10.28 10.47
N ILE A 67 -4.00 10.28 10.68
CA ILE A 67 -3.17 11.48 10.49
C ILE A 67 -2.40 11.31 9.19
N LEU A 68 -2.79 12.06 8.17
CA LEU A 68 -2.17 11.99 6.86
C LEU A 68 -0.67 12.32 6.96
N GLY A 69 0.14 11.50 6.30
CA GLY A 69 1.56 11.74 6.12
C GLY A 69 1.83 12.96 5.24
N SER A 70 3.05 13.44 5.25
CA SER A 70 3.50 14.39 4.24
C SER A 70 3.54 13.68 2.88
N THR A 71 2.91 14.28 1.87
CA THR A 71 2.99 13.77 0.49
C THR A 71 4.36 14.02 -0.15
N GLU A 72 5.25 14.71 0.56
CA GLU A 72 6.59 15.08 0.09
C GLU A 72 7.70 14.14 0.61
N ASP A 73 7.43 13.38 1.68
CA ASP A 73 8.41 12.46 2.24
C ASP A 73 8.40 11.13 1.47
N ALA A 74 9.59 10.61 1.18
CA ALA A 74 9.75 9.28 0.62
C ALA A 74 9.11 8.26 1.56
N PHE A 75 8.08 7.59 1.09
CA PHE A 75 7.44 6.53 1.84
C PHE A 75 8.33 5.28 1.78
N TYR A 76 8.77 4.78 2.92
CA TYR A 76 9.54 3.56 3.02
C TYR A 76 8.58 2.40 3.31
N GLY A 77 8.13 1.75 2.23
CA GLY A 77 7.11 0.71 2.28
C GLY A 77 7.59 -0.65 2.77
N TYR A 78 6.80 -1.66 2.46
CA TYR A 78 7.03 -3.03 2.87
C TYR A 78 8.37 -3.59 2.34
N GLY A 79 8.69 -3.34 1.06
CA GLY A 79 9.94 -3.79 0.44
C GLY A 79 11.18 -3.25 1.15
N TYR A 80 11.21 -1.94 1.43
CA TYR A 80 12.30 -1.32 2.20
C TYR A 80 12.54 -2.00 3.55
N ASN A 81 11.46 -2.37 4.23
CA ASN A 81 11.54 -2.97 5.57
C ASN A 81 12.12 -4.39 5.55
N THR A 82 12.08 -5.09 4.41
CA THR A 82 12.69 -6.41 4.24
C THR A 82 14.20 -6.36 3.96
N LEU A 83 14.75 -5.19 3.66
CA LEU A 83 16.14 -5.00 3.27
C LEU A 83 17.06 -4.86 4.47
N ASP A 84 18.32 -5.33 4.32
CA ASP A 84 19.37 -5.06 5.29
C ASP A 84 19.84 -3.59 5.23
N LYS A 85 20.68 -3.19 6.16
CA LYS A 85 21.14 -1.79 6.28
C LYS A 85 21.90 -1.27 5.05
N TYR A 86 22.63 -2.16 4.33
CA TYR A 86 23.39 -1.79 3.12
C TYR A 86 22.46 -1.67 1.93
N ASP A 87 21.52 -2.61 1.80
CA ASP A 87 20.49 -2.58 0.76
C ASP A 87 19.56 -1.38 0.92
N ARG A 88 19.20 -1.01 2.17
CA ARG A 88 18.46 0.23 2.46
C ARG A 88 19.23 1.49 2.05
N TYR A 89 20.55 1.48 2.14
CA TYR A 89 21.35 2.60 1.65
C TYR A 89 21.30 2.69 0.12
N ILE A 90 21.44 1.55 -0.59
CA ILE A 90 21.30 1.49 -2.05
C ILE A 90 19.89 1.93 -2.46
N TYR A 91 18.85 1.43 -1.78
CA TYR A 91 17.46 1.80 -2.01
C TYR A 91 17.26 3.32 -1.97
N ARG A 92 17.69 3.98 -0.89
CA ARG A 92 17.54 5.44 -0.75
C ARG A 92 18.31 6.21 -1.82
N SER A 93 19.50 5.75 -2.16
CA SER A 93 20.33 6.36 -3.19
C SER A 93 19.71 6.21 -4.58
N LEU A 94 19.18 5.03 -4.87
CA LEU A 94 18.49 4.71 -6.12
C LEU A 94 17.17 5.48 -6.24
N TYR A 95 16.34 5.50 -5.18
CA TYR A 95 15.13 6.30 -5.11
C TYR A 95 15.40 7.77 -5.41
N LYS A 96 16.46 8.34 -4.80
CA LYS A 96 16.87 9.72 -5.05
C LYS A 96 17.29 9.96 -6.51
N ALA A 97 18.06 9.04 -7.09
CA ALA A 97 18.47 9.13 -8.50
C ALA A 97 17.24 9.09 -9.43
N MET A 98 16.31 8.16 -9.18
CA MET A 98 15.08 8.03 -9.96
C MET A 98 14.16 9.25 -9.80
N SER A 99 13.98 9.77 -8.61
CA SER A 99 13.18 10.97 -8.33
C SER A 99 13.79 12.23 -8.99
N ASN A 100 15.10 12.26 -9.19
CA ASN A 100 15.79 13.34 -9.88
C ASN A 100 15.88 13.14 -11.40
N TYR A 101 15.34 12.03 -11.93
CA TYR A 101 15.44 11.67 -13.36
C TYR A 101 16.90 11.52 -13.85
N GLU A 102 17.77 11.03 -12.98
CA GLU A 102 19.13 10.68 -13.39
C GLU A 102 19.07 9.48 -14.36
N THR A 103 19.82 9.55 -15.45
CA THR A 103 19.85 8.48 -16.46
C THR A 103 20.90 7.41 -16.16
N LYS A 104 21.71 7.63 -15.15
CA LYS A 104 22.74 6.71 -14.67
C LYS A 104 22.70 6.64 -13.15
N PHE A 105 22.82 5.44 -12.62
CA PHE A 105 23.02 5.22 -11.19
C PHE A 105 24.32 4.45 -10.97
N ASP A 106 25.25 5.03 -10.21
CA ASP A 106 26.49 4.37 -9.78
C ASP A 106 26.22 3.65 -8.44
N VAL A 107 26.49 2.34 -8.42
CA VAL A 107 26.24 1.52 -7.24
C VAL A 107 27.24 1.87 -6.14
N PRO A 108 26.81 2.26 -4.94
CA PRO A 108 27.70 2.82 -3.93
C PRO A 108 28.61 1.81 -3.24
N PHE A 109 28.45 0.52 -3.49
CA PHE A 109 29.22 -0.56 -2.89
C PHE A 109 29.75 -1.52 -3.94
N THR A 110 30.87 -2.21 -3.64
CA THR A 110 31.37 -3.33 -4.40
C THR A 110 30.72 -4.66 -3.97
N ASN A 111 30.82 -5.68 -4.79
CA ASN A 111 30.21 -7.01 -4.56
C ASN A 111 28.67 -6.97 -4.46
N VAL A 112 28.05 -6.06 -5.19
CA VAL A 112 26.60 -6.03 -5.37
C VAL A 112 26.25 -6.79 -6.63
N SER A 113 25.70 -8.00 -6.48
CA SER A 113 25.28 -8.79 -7.63
C SER A 113 24.10 -8.17 -8.37
N TYR A 114 23.96 -8.54 -9.66
CA TYR A 114 22.81 -8.14 -10.45
C TYR A 114 21.47 -8.48 -9.76
N GLN A 115 21.33 -9.69 -9.26
CA GLN A 115 20.12 -10.15 -8.57
C GLN A 115 19.82 -9.31 -7.33
N ARG A 116 20.85 -9.04 -6.50
CA ARG A 116 20.68 -8.19 -5.31
C ARG A 116 20.26 -6.78 -5.69
N LEU A 117 20.91 -6.16 -6.67
CA LEU A 117 20.57 -4.82 -7.13
C LEU A 117 19.16 -4.77 -7.73
N TYR A 118 18.80 -5.79 -8.49
CA TYR A 118 17.49 -5.89 -9.11
C TYR A 118 16.38 -6.00 -8.06
N ARG A 119 16.57 -6.82 -7.02
CA ARG A 119 15.66 -6.87 -5.88
C ARG A 119 15.44 -5.49 -5.25
N ILE A 120 16.52 -4.75 -5.01
CA ILE A 120 16.44 -3.40 -4.44
C ILE A 120 15.69 -2.46 -5.38
N PHE A 121 15.98 -2.54 -6.67
CA PHE A 121 15.30 -1.77 -7.71
C PHE A 121 13.78 -2.05 -7.69
N MET A 122 13.38 -3.31 -7.58
CA MET A 122 11.98 -3.69 -7.48
C MET A 122 11.32 -3.18 -6.20
N CYS A 123 12.02 -3.26 -5.05
CA CYS A 123 11.52 -2.66 -3.82
C CYS A 123 11.29 -1.15 -3.96
N VAL A 124 12.22 -0.42 -4.60
CA VAL A 124 12.03 1.02 -4.86
C VAL A 124 10.78 1.28 -5.69
N ASN A 125 10.57 0.49 -6.74
CA ASN A 125 9.42 0.67 -7.63
C ASN A 125 8.09 0.37 -6.95
N TYR A 126 8.02 -0.74 -6.23
CA TYR A 126 6.76 -1.21 -5.64
C TYR A 126 6.40 -0.50 -4.35
N ASP A 127 7.37 0.05 -3.65
CA ASP A 127 7.09 0.88 -2.48
C ASP A 127 6.67 2.31 -2.84
N ASN A 128 6.94 2.78 -4.06
CA ASN A 128 6.76 4.18 -4.44
C ASN A 128 5.83 4.34 -5.67
N PRO A 129 4.52 4.23 -5.49
CA PRO A 129 3.54 4.23 -6.58
C PRO A 129 3.48 5.52 -7.41
N LEU A 130 4.04 6.63 -6.91
CA LEU A 130 4.17 7.87 -7.66
C LEU A 130 5.53 8.04 -8.36
N LEU A 131 6.40 7.05 -8.28
CA LEU A 131 7.67 7.06 -8.98
C LEU A 131 7.44 6.60 -10.43
N ILE A 132 6.99 7.51 -11.28
CA ILE A 132 6.64 7.24 -12.69
C ILE A 132 7.92 7.00 -13.48
N GLN A 133 8.03 5.84 -14.11
CA GLN A 133 9.19 5.49 -14.94
C GLN A 133 8.85 4.37 -15.93
N ALA A 134 9.82 4.09 -16.80
CA ALA A 134 9.75 3.01 -17.77
C ALA A 134 9.53 1.63 -17.14
N PRO A 135 9.13 0.65 -17.96
CA PRO A 135 8.95 -0.73 -17.52
C PRO A 135 10.08 -1.18 -16.63
N LEU A 136 9.75 -1.91 -15.58
CA LEU A 136 10.56 -2.39 -14.48
C LEU A 136 11.89 -3.06 -14.90
N SER A 137 12.74 -2.33 -15.63
CA SER A 137 14.02 -2.85 -16.08
C SER A 137 15.07 -1.75 -16.17
N PHE A 138 16.30 -2.09 -15.85
CA PHE A 138 17.44 -1.31 -16.26
C PHE A 138 18.18 -2.00 -17.41
N VAL A 139 18.50 -1.25 -18.44
CA VAL A 139 18.88 -1.79 -19.76
C VAL A 139 20.35 -2.19 -19.84
N SER A 140 21.21 -1.55 -19.06
CA SER A 140 22.63 -1.86 -19.07
C SER A 140 23.28 -1.63 -17.73
N TRP A 141 24.29 -2.43 -17.44
CA TRP A 141 25.17 -2.24 -16.30
C TRP A 141 26.63 -2.30 -16.74
N SER A 142 27.49 -1.67 -15.98
CA SER A 142 28.93 -1.88 -16.07
C SER A 142 29.39 -2.82 -14.94
N GLY A 143 30.45 -3.55 -15.19
CA GLY A 143 30.91 -4.62 -14.31
C GLY A 143 30.52 -6.01 -14.83
N ASN A 144 30.20 -6.93 -13.93
CA ASN A 144 29.75 -8.27 -14.27
C ASN A 144 28.54 -8.66 -13.39
N LYS A 145 27.92 -9.82 -13.67
CA LYS A 145 26.71 -10.25 -12.93
C LYS A 145 26.92 -10.41 -11.42
N LYS A 146 28.15 -10.56 -10.95
CA LYS A 146 28.49 -10.72 -9.53
C LYS A 146 28.82 -9.38 -8.86
N ASP A 147 29.22 -8.39 -9.65
CA ASP A 147 29.62 -7.07 -9.14
C ASP A 147 29.24 -6.00 -10.15
N VAL A 148 28.06 -5.42 -9.95
CA VAL A 148 27.50 -4.36 -10.79
C VAL A 148 27.97 -3.01 -10.25
N SER A 149 28.64 -2.23 -11.07
CA SER A 149 29.17 -0.91 -10.67
C SER A 149 28.25 0.25 -11.08
N SER A 150 27.47 0.11 -12.14
CA SER A 150 26.45 1.10 -12.52
C SER A 150 25.33 0.52 -13.38
N ILE A 151 24.20 1.18 -13.41
CA ILE A 151 23.04 0.86 -14.27
C ILE A 151 22.60 2.10 -15.02
N LYS A 152 21.93 1.91 -16.15
CA LYS A 152 21.21 2.93 -16.88
C LYS A 152 19.74 2.90 -16.48
N LEU A 153 19.23 4.04 -16.02
CA LEU A 153 17.81 4.26 -15.74
C LEU A 153 17.10 4.77 -17.01
N ILE A 154 15.89 4.31 -17.22
CA ILE A 154 15.06 4.64 -18.37
C ILE A 154 13.73 5.17 -17.83
N TYR A 155 13.13 6.11 -18.55
CA TYR A 155 11.87 6.75 -18.18
C TYR A 155 10.98 6.84 -19.41
N ASP A 156 9.72 6.43 -19.29
CA ASP A 156 8.73 6.50 -20.37
C ASP A 156 8.21 7.94 -20.55
N PHE A 157 8.25 8.72 -19.49
CA PHE A 157 7.79 10.09 -19.47
C PHE A 157 8.96 11.06 -19.26
N SER A 158 8.86 12.27 -19.79
CA SER A 158 9.78 13.34 -19.41
C SER A 158 9.57 13.71 -17.94
N LYS A 159 10.59 14.35 -17.35
CA LYS A 159 10.49 14.84 -15.97
C LYS A 159 9.29 15.76 -15.78
N GLU A 160 9.08 16.69 -16.71
CA GLU A 160 7.99 17.67 -16.67
C GLU A 160 6.62 16.99 -16.78
N ALA A 161 6.49 15.98 -17.65
CA ALA A 161 5.27 15.21 -17.77
C ALA A 161 4.97 14.42 -16.50
N SER A 162 5.97 13.79 -15.90
CA SER A 162 5.83 13.04 -14.66
C SER A 162 5.48 13.96 -13.48
N GLU A 163 6.13 15.11 -13.33
CA GLU A 163 5.78 16.10 -12.30
C GLU A 163 4.32 16.56 -12.44
N TYR A 164 3.86 16.78 -13.67
CA TYR A 164 2.47 17.15 -13.94
C TYR A 164 1.47 16.04 -13.53
N TYR A 165 1.74 14.79 -13.90
CA TYR A 165 0.87 13.66 -13.55
C TYR A 165 0.90 13.38 -12.03
N VAL A 166 2.06 13.46 -11.39
CA VAL A 166 2.19 13.31 -9.94
C VAL A 166 1.36 14.37 -9.19
N GLU A 167 1.44 15.63 -9.61
CA GLU A 167 0.67 16.70 -8.98
C GLU A 167 -0.84 16.50 -9.12
N LYS A 168 -1.30 16.11 -10.32
CA LYS A 168 -2.71 15.75 -10.52
C LYS A 168 -3.16 14.58 -9.67
N THR A 169 -2.34 13.55 -9.59
CA THR A 169 -2.63 12.35 -8.78
C THR A 169 -2.75 12.70 -7.29
N LYS A 170 -1.84 13.53 -6.78
CA LYS A 170 -1.89 14.02 -5.40
C LYS A 170 -3.18 14.77 -5.11
N LYS A 171 -3.56 15.68 -6.02
CA LYS A 171 -4.81 16.43 -5.90
C LYS A 171 -6.03 15.52 -5.90
N ARG A 172 -6.10 14.56 -6.83
CA ARG A 172 -7.20 13.60 -6.89
C ARG A 172 -7.24 12.71 -5.64
N ALA A 173 -6.09 12.28 -5.14
CA ALA A 173 -6.01 11.52 -3.90
C ALA A 173 -6.54 12.33 -2.70
N GLU A 174 -6.20 13.61 -2.60
CA GLU A 174 -6.73 14.50 -1.56
C GLU A 174 -8.27 14.62 -1.64
N GLU A 175 -8.84 14.73 -2.84
CA GLU A 175 -10.30 14.74 -3.05
C GLU A 175 -10.95 13.44 -2.53
N ILE A 176 -10.37 12.28 -2.87
CA ILE A 176 -10.86 10.96 -2.44
C ILE A 176 -10.77 10.83 -0.92
N LEU A 177 -9.63 11.20 -0.33
CA LEU A 177 -9.43 11.12 1.12
C LEU A 177 -10.40 12.02 1.88
N ASN A 178 -10.68 13.22 1.35
CA ASN A 178 -11.68 14.13 1.93
C ASN A 178 -13.11 13.55 1.86
N THR A 179 -13.42 12.74 0.83
CA THR A 179 -14.71 12.04 0.75
C THR A 179 -14.82 10.94 1.81
N ALA A 180 -13.70 10.26 2.08
CA ALA A 180 -13.62 9.23 3.11
C ALA A 180 -13.55 9.79 4.53
N ASP A 181 -13.30 11.08 4.68
CA ASP A 181 -13.21 11.73 6.00
C ASP A 181 -14.56 11.68 6.71
N GLY A 182 -14.58 11.20 7.94
CA GLY A 182 -15.81 10.96 8.70
C GLY A 182 -16.31 9.51 8.67
N SER A 183 -15.62 8.60 8.01
CA SER A 183 -15.88 7.15 8.10
C SER A 183 -15.83 6.68 9.56
N GLU A 184 -16.70 5.72 9.92
CA GLU A 184 -16.82 5.24 11.31
C GLU A 184 -15.70 4.27 11.72
N SER A 185 -15.07 3.62 10.74
CA SER A 185 -13.97 2.67 10.94
C SER A 185 -12.92 2.76 9.84
N LEU A 186 -11.74 2.17 10.09
CA LEU A 186 -10.71 2.06 9.06
C LEU A 186 -11.21 1.22 7.86
N PHE A 187 -12.01 0.20 8.11
CA PHE A 187 -12.62 -0.60 7.05
C PHE A 187 -13.51 0.26 6.16
N ASP A 188 -14.42 1.07 6.73
CA ASP A 188 -15.30 1.96 5.98
C ASP A 188 -14.50 3.03 5.23
N TYR A 189 -13.42 3.50 5.81
CA TYR A 189 -12.50 4.44 5.16
C TYR A 189 -11.88 3.82 3.91
N LEU A 190 -11.32 2.62 4.01
CA LEU A 190 -10.70 1.90 2.90
C LEU A 190 -11.74 1.47 1.85
N LEU A 191 -12.95 1.11 2.28
CA LEU A 191 -14.06 0.80 1.38
C LEU A 191 -14.51 2.05 0.60
N THR A 192 -14.51 3.21 1.24
CA THR A 192 -14.80 4.48 0.55
C THR A 192 -13.71 4.81 -0.48
N ILE A 193 -12.43 4.63 -0.14
CA ILE A 193 -11.32 4.79 -1.09
C ILE A 193 -11.49 3.85 -2.29
N HIS A 194 -11.78 2.57 -2.04
CA HIS A 194 -12.05 1.58 -3.06
C HIS A 194 -13.16 2.06 -4.01
N ASN A 195 -14.31 2.44 -3.47
CA ASN A 195 -15.45 2.90 -4.27
C ASN A 195 -15.15 4.18 -5.06
N GLU A 196 -14.41 5.11 -4.48
CA GLU A 196 -14.07 6.38 -5.17
C GLU A 196 -13.08 6.18 -6.31
N ILE A 197 -12.20 5.17 -6.23
CA ILE A 197 -11.36 4.77 -7.37
C ILE A 197 -12.25 4.18 -8.47
N LEU A 198 -13.08 3.20 -8.15
CA LEU A 198 -13.87 2.42 -9.12
C LEU A 198 -14.97 3.24 -9.79
N LYS A 199 -15.55 4.24 -9.13
CA LYS A 199 -16.58 5.11 -9.73
C LYS A 199 -16.14 5.81 -11.02
N ASN A 200 -14.84 6.00 -11.22
CA ASN A 200 -14.31 6.80 -12.33
C ASN A 200 -13.23 6.05 -13.12
N ALA A 201 -13.09 4.76 -12.90
CA ALA A 201 -12.09 3.92 -13.57
C ALA A 201 -12.78 2.96 -14.54
N GLU A 202 -12.11 2.68 -15.64
CA GLU A 202 -12.45 1.64 -16.60
C GLU A 202 -11.19 0.83 -16.94
N TYR A 203 -11.33 -0.48 -17.08
CA TYR A 203 -10.20 -1.34 -17.43
C TYR A 203 -9.74 -1.10 -18.88
N ASP A 204 -8.45 -0.86 -19.07
CA ASP A 204 -7.86 -0.60 -20.39
C ASP A 204 -7.46 -1.91 -21.09
N TYR A 205 -8.35 -2.48 -21.85
CA TYR A 205 -8.09 -3.66 -22.68
C TYR A 205 -7.20 -3.37 -23.90
N THR A 206 -7.03 -2.09 -24.26
CA THR A 206 -6.30 -1.68 -25.47
C THR A 206 -4.84 -1.37 -25.18
N LEU A 207 -4.50 -1.05 -23.95
CA LEU A 207 -3.21 -0.55 -23.50
C LEU A 207 -2.80 0.78 -24.18
N GLU A 208 -3.78 1.54 -24.65
CA GLU A 208 -3.55 2.81 -25.37
C GLU A 208 -3.62 4.03 -24.45
N SER A 209 -4.09 3.86 -23.22
CA SER A 209 -4.20 4.96 -22.25
C SER A 209 -2.84 5.41 -21.78
N ASP A 210 -2.62 6.71 -21.72
CA ASP A 210 -1.45 7.29 -21.07
C ASP A 210 -1.43 6.85 -19.61
N GLY A 211 -0.33 6.20 -19.20
CA GLY A 211 -0.18 5.72 -17.83
C GLY A 211 -1.01 4.50 -17.47
N ALA A 212 -1.33 3.63 -18.45
CA ALA A 212 -2.09 2.40 -18.22
C ALA A 212 -1.56 1.53 -17.06
N TYR A 213 -0.28 1.63 -16.74
CA TYR A 213 0.41 0.92 -15.65
C TYR A 213 0.68 1.78 -14.41
N GLU A 214 0.41 3.08 -14.46
CA GLU A 214 0.75 4.04 -13.42
C GLU A 214 -0.46 4.41 -12.56
N ALA A 215 -0.24 4.81 -11.31
CA ALA A 215 -1.32 5.20 -10.41
C ALA A 215 -2.21 6.32 -10.99
N PHE A 216 -1.65 7.20 -11.83
CA PHE A 216 -2.41 8.28 -12.43
C PHE A 216 -3.40 7.80 -13.52
N GLY A 217 -3.19 6.61 -14.09
CA GLY A 217 -4.10 6.05 -15.09
C GLY A 217 -5.55 6.03 -14.58
N VAL A 218 -5.83 5.24 -13.56
CA VAL A 218 -7.19 5.17 -12.99
C VAL A 218 -7.57 6.41 -12.17
N LEU A 219 -6.62 7.07 -11.51
CA LEU A 219 -6.95 8.22 -10.65
C LEU A 219 -7.25 9.50 -11.42
N THR A 220 -6.62 9.74 -12.57
CA THR A 220 -6.73 11.01 -13.28
C THR A 220 -7.10 10.88 -14.75
N ALA A 221 -6.68 9.82 -15.44
CA ALA A 221 -7.08 9.55 -16.80
C ALA A 221 -8.38 8.71 -16.88
N GLY A 222 -8.73 8.03 -15.79
CA GLY A 222 -9.95 7.24 -15.69
C GLY A 222 -9.83 5.86 -16.35
N SER A 223 -8.63 5.42 -16.73
CA SER A 223 -8.43 4.12 -17.36
C SER A 223 -7.05 3.55 -17.06
N GLY A 224 -6.96 2.24 -16.90
CA GLY A 224 -5.70 1.54 -16.62
C GLY A 224 -5.87 0.04 -16.51
N VAL A 225 -4.75 -0.67 -16.36
CA VAL A 225 -4.73 -2.11 -16.11
C VAL A 225 -4.57 -2.42 -14.63
N CYS A 226 -4.55 -3.69 -14.25
CA CYS A 226 -4.45 -4.16 -12.86
C CYS A 226 -3.33 -3.46 -12.05
N GLU A 227 -2.19 -3.16 -12.66
CA GLU A 227 -1.09 -2.44 -12.01
C GLU A 227 -1.49 -1.00 -11.67
N SER A 228 -2.23 -0.30 -12.53
CA SER A 228 -2.72 1.06 -12.27
C SER A 228 -3.67 1.10 -11.07
N TYR A 229 -4.65 0.18 -11.02
CA TYR A 229 -5.57 0.03 -9.88
C TYR A 229 -4.81 -0.24 -8.58
N SER A 230 -3.88 -1.18 -8.64
CA SER A 230 -3.10 -1.59 -7.47
C SER A 230 -2.21 -0.46 -6.94
N ARG A 231 -1.53 0.27 -7.82
CA ARG A 231 -0.70 1.43 -7.45
C ARG A 231 -1.52 2.59 -6.92
N ALA A 232 -2.70 2.83 -7.50
CA ALA A 232 -3.63 3.87 -7.04
C ALA A 232 -4.11 3.59 -5.61
N TYR A 233 -4.56 2.37 -5.36
CA TYR A 233 -5.01 1.95 -4.03
C TYR A 233 -3.86 1.98 -3.01
N GLN A 234 -2.68 1.49 -3.40
CA GLN A 234 -1.48 1.54 -2.56
C GLN A 234 -1.15 2.99 -2.16
N TYR A 235 -1.16 3.92 -3.12
CA TYR A 235 -0.85 5.32 -2.84
C TYR A 235 -1.81 5.93 -1.81
N LEU A 236 -3.10 5.69 -1.96
CA LEU A 236 -4.11 6.17 -1.01
C LEU A 236 -3.94 5.55 0.38
N CYS A 237 -3.66 4.24 0.46
CA CYS A 237 -3.32 3.58 1.73
C CYS A 237 -2.08 4.21 2.37
N GLN A 238 -1.05 4.51 1.59
CA GLN A 238 0.17 5.17 2.09
C GLN A 238 -0.13 6.58 2.63
N CYS A 239 -0.99 7.35 1.97
CA CYS A 239 -1.37 8.69 2.44
C CYS A 239 -1.98 8.65 3.84
N ILE A 240 -2.65 7.58 4.20
CA ILE A 240 -3.28 7.40 5.51
C ILE A 240 -2.47 6.52 6.46
N GLY A 241 -1.28 6.07 6.05
CA GLY A 241 -0.37 5.28 6.88
C GLY A 241 -0.81 3.83 7.10
N VAL A 242 -1.63 3.28 6.21
CA VAL A 242 -2.02 1.87 6.23
C VAL A 242 -0.98 1.03 5.52
N ASP A 243 -0.48 0.00 6.19
CA ASP A 243 0.44 -0.95 5.59
C ASP A 243 -0.24 -1.65 4.40
N ASN A 244 0.39 -1.52 3.26
CA ASN A 244 -0.07 -2.05 1.99
C ASN A 244 1.13 -2.55 1.17
N LEU A 245 0.94 -3.61 0.41
CA LEU A 245 1.94 -4.09 -0.53
C LEU A 245 1.28 -4.56 -1.83
N LEU A 246 2.03 -4.46 -2.93
CA LEU A 246 1.63 -5.00 -4.22
C LEU A 246 1.91 -6.50 -4.25
N ILE A 247 0.96 -7.26 -4.78
CA ILE A 247 1.11 -8.68 -5.06
C ILE A 247 1.15 -8.87 -6.56
N VAL A 248 2.14 -9.60 -7.00
CA VAL A 248 2.25 -10.05 -8.39
C VAL A 248 1.97 -11.54 -8.43
N GLY A 249 1.13 -11.96 -9.34
CA GLY A 249 0.72 -13.34 -9.46
C GLY A 249 -0.01 -13.63 -10.77
N THR A 250 -0.85 -14.64 -10.74
CA THR A 250 -1.81 -14.92 -11.80
C THR A 250 -3.22 -14.91 -11.26
N SER A 251 -4.18 -14.64 -12.12
CA SER A 251 -5.60 -14.88 -11.88
C SER A 251 -6.18 -15.52 -13.15
N ASN A 252 -6.81 -16.69 -13.02
CA ASN A 252 -7.24 -17.52 -14.15
C ASN A 252 -6.12 -17.74 -15.21
N ASP A 253 -4.92 -18.09 -14.73
CA ASP A 253 -3.69 -18.29 -15.51
C ASP A 253 -3.15 -17.04 -16.28
N GLU A 254 -3.78 -15.87 -16.11
CA GLU A 254 -3.30 -14.62 -16.69
C GLU A 254 -2.45 -13.81 -15.68
N PRO A 255 -1.37 -13.16 -16.12
CA PRO A 255 -0.59 -12.28 -15.25
C PRO A 255 -1.45 -11.21 -14.61
N HIS A 256 -1.34 -11.07 -13.29
CA HIS A 256 -2.19 -10.16 -12.54
C HIS A 256 -1.46 -9.50 -11.38
N MET A 257 -1.91 -8.31 -11.01
CA MET A 257 -1.43 -7.56 -9.86
C MET A 257 -2.61 -7.09 -9.00
N TRP A 258 -2.45 -7.24 -7.68
CA TRP A 258 -3.43 -6.77 -6.69
C TRP A 258 -2.70 -6.32 -5.41
N ASN A 259 -3.43 -6.03 -4.36
CA ASN A 259 -2.86 -5.56 -3.10
C ASN A 259 -3.05 -6.56 -1.95
N MET A 260 -2.21 -6.43 -0.95
CA MET A 260 -2.55 -6.80 0.42
C MET A 260 -2.58 -5.56 1.29
N VAL A 261 -3.49 -5.53 2.24
CA VAL A 261 -3.71 -4.41 3.16
C VAL A 261 -3.83 -4.91 4.59
N MET A 262 -3.29 -4.14 5.53
CA MET A 262 -3.36 -4.44 6.96
C MET A 262 -4.63 -3.84 7.57
N LEU A 263 -5.48 -4.70 8.12
CA LEU A 263 -6.72 -4.34 8.81
C LEU A 263 -6.80 -5.06 10.16
N GLY A 264 -6.99 -4.31 11.23
CA GLY A 264 -7.14 -4.91 12.56
C GLY A 264 -5.95 -5.77 13.02
N GLY A 265 -4.75 -5.52 12.49
CA GLY A 265 -3.55 -6.29 12.81
C GLY A 265 -3.36 -7.57 11.97
N GLU A 266 -4.23 -7.83 11.01
CA GLU A 266 -4.16 -8.97 10.10
C GLU A 266 -4.09 -8.52 8.64
N TRP A 267 -3.43 -9.32 7.79
CA TRP A 267 -3.37 -9.08 6.37
C TRP A 267 -4.59 -9.62 5.63
N TYR A 268 -5.04 -8.86 4.63
CA TYR A 268 -6.12 -9.21 3.70
C TYR A 268 -5.69 -8.90 2.28
N HIS A 269 -6.14 -9.68 1.32
CA HIS A 269 -6.04 -9.32 -0.09
C HIS A 269 -7.12 -8.31 -0.45
N ALA A 270 -6.81 -7.42 -1.40
CA ALA A 270 -7.74 -6.48 -2.00
C ALA A 270 -7.42 -6.34 -3.49
N ASP A 271 -8.40 -6.58 -4.33
CA ASP A 271 -8.24 -6.52 -5.79
C ASP A 271 -9.33 -5.67 -6.43
N LEU A 272 -9.01 -4.41 -6.60
CA LEU A 272 -9.94 -3.45 -7.16
C LEU A 272 -10.25 -3.71 -8.64
N THR A 273 -9.32 -4.32 -9.37
CA THR A 273 -9.54 -4.63 -10.79
C THR A 273 -10.70 -5.59 -10.98
N TRP A 274 -10.82 -6.58 -10.09
CA TRP A 274 -11.89 -7.58 -10.18
C TRP A 274 -13.19 -7.13 -9.49
N ASP A 275 -13.14 -6.08 -8.69
CA ASP A 275 -14.33 -5.42 -8.14
C ASP A 275 -14.87 -4.32 -9.07
N ASP A 276 -14.16 -4.00 -10.17
CA ASP A 276 -14.64 -3.15 -11.26
C ASP A 276 -15.48 -3.98 -12.24
N GLY A 277 -16.76 -4.01 -12.00
CA GLY A 277 -17.70 -4.86 -12.74
C GLY A 277 -17.95 -4.37 -14.16
N ASP A 278 -18.02 -5.30 -15.11
CA ASP A 278 -18.18 -5.08 -16.57
C ASP A 278 -19.37 -4.16 -16.98
N ASN A 279 -20.31 -3.94 -16.08
CA ASN A 279 -21.51 -3.13 -16.34
C ASN A 279 -21.49 -1.77 -15.61
N GLY A 280 -20.32 -1.32 -15.17
CA GLY A 280 -20.16 -0.08 -14.38
C GLY A 280 -20.71 -0.19 -12.96
N GLY A 281 -20.93 -1.39 -12.47
CA GLY A 281 -21.28 -1.70 -11.09
C GLY A 281 -20.00 -1.98 -10.27
N ILE A 282 -20.02 -1.65 -8.99
CA ILE A 282 -18.92 -2.00 -8.08
C ILE A 282 -19.29 -3.32 -7.41
N GLU A 283 -18.39 -4.29 -7.51
CA GLU A 283 -18.46 -5.53 -6.75
C GLU A 283 -17.57 -5.44 -5.49
N TYR A 284 -17.74 -6.38 -4.57
CA TYR A 284 -17.04 -6.36 -3.29
C TYR A 284 -16.47 -7.71 -2.89
N TYR A 285 -16.51 -8.68 -3.80
CA TYR A 285 -16.04 -10.04 -3.53
C TYR A 285 -14.53 -10.11 -3.33
N TYR A 286 -13.81 -9.17 -3.95
CA TYR A 286 -12.36 -9.12 -3.97
C TYR A 286 -11.79 -8.03 -3.06
N PHE A 287 -12.65 -7.43 -2.22
CA PHE A 287 -12.22 -6.52 -1.17
C PHE A 287 -12.10 -7.26 0.16
N ALA A 288 -10.94 -7.18 0.83
CA ALA A 288 -10.65 -7.80 2.12
C ALA A 288 -10.90 -9.31 2.18
N PHE A 289 -10.35 -10.09 1.26
CA PHE A 289 -10.39 -11.55 1.28
C PHE A 289 -9.08 -12.16 1.80
N ASN A 290 -9.04 -13.45 2.10
CA ASN A 290 -7.88 -14.12 2.69
C ASN A 290 -7.33 -15.26 1.82
N ASP A 291 -6.18 -15.87 2.24
CA ASP A 291 -5.48 -16.92 1.49
C ASP A 291 -6.37 -18.12 1.14
N LYS A 292 -7.40 -18.43 1.95
CA LYS A 292 -8.31 -19.55 1.67
C LYS A 292 -9.18 -19.29 0.45
N ASN A 293 -9.46 -18.02 0.16
CA ASN A 293 -10.29 -17.61 -0.96
C ASN A 293 -9.52 -17.46 -2.27
N LEU A 294 -8.17 -17.54 -2.27
CA LEU A 294 -7.36 -17.35 -3.47
C LEU A 294 -7.78 -18.27 -4.64
N LYS A 295 -8.11 -19.54 -4.33
CA LYS A 295 -8.55 -20.51 -5.35
C LYS A 295 -9.98 -20.26 -5.81
N ASP A 296 -10.86 -19.88 -4.88
CA ASP A 296 -12.27 -19.68 -5.16
C ASP A 296 -12.53 -18.38 -5.92
N TYR A 297 -11.62 -17.41 -5.78
CA TYR A 297 -11.72 -16.07 -6.35
C TYR A 297 -10.74 -15.88 -7.50
N GLY A 298 -11.03 -16.52 -8.66
CA GLY A 298 -10.25 -16.36 -9.87
C GLY A 298 -8.96 -17.20 -9.91
N GLU A 299 -8.95 -18.38 -9.25
CA GLU A 299 -7.81 -19.33 -9.27
C GLU A 299 -6.45 -18.64 -9.10
N ARG A 300 -6.34 -17.75 -8.11
CA ARG A 300 -5.17 -16.91 -7.93
C ARG A 300 -3.98 -17.67 -7.41
N THR A 301 -2.85 -17.43 -8.00
CA THR A 301 -1.55 -17.84 -7.46
C THR A 301 -0.71 -16.61 -7.18
N ILE A 302 -0.11 -16.57 -5.99
CA ILE A 302 0.95 -15.62 -5.72
C ILE A 302 2.19 -16.16 -6.38
N SER A 303 2.73 -15.42 -7.36
CA SER A 303 3.84 -15.94 -8.14
C SER A 303 4.96 -16.43 -7.28
N PRO A 304 5.52 -17.55 -7.74
CA PRO A 304 6.80 -17.44 -8.36
C PRO A 304 6.87 -17.77 -9.85
N GLU A 305 5.86 -18.26 -10.43
CA GLU A 305 5.96 -18.84 -11.76
C GLU A 305 5.30 -17.93 -12.81
N LEU A 306 5.91 -16.81 -13.10
CA LEU A 306 5.37 -15.96 -14.13
C LEU A 306 6.23 -15.97 -15.38
N ASN A 307 5.59 -16.55 -16.34
CA ASN A 307 5.77 -16.43 -17.78
C ASN A 307 7.15 -15.93 -18.26
N GLU A 308 7.83 -16.76 -19.03
CA GLU A 308 9.16 -16.58 -19.65
C GLU A 308 9.36 -15.22 -20.36
N SER A 309 8.29 -14.49 -20.67
CA SER A 309 8.35 -13.17 -21.31
C SER A 309 8.60 -11.99 -20.36
N ARG A 310 8.55 -12.20 -19.05
CA ARG A 310 8.85 -11.17 -18.03
C ARG A 310 9.79 -11.71 -16.96
N PRO A 311 11.12 -11.65 -17.19
CA PRO A 311 12.13 -12.12 -16.22
C PRO A 311 12.08 -11.45 -14.85
N ILE A 312 11.30 -10.40 -14.72
CA ILE A 312 10.99 -9.65 -13.50
C ILE A 312 10.30 -10.52 -12.45
N LEU A 313 9.43 -11.40 -12.89
CA LEU A 313 8.53 -12.15 -12.01
C LEU A 313 9.19 -13.41 -11.46
N GLU A 314 10.16 -14.00 -12.16
CA GLU A 314 11.01 -15.08 -11.62
C GLU A 314 11.77 -14.68 -10.35
N MET A 315 12.02 -13.39 -10.15
CA MET A 315 12.73 -12.90 -8.98
C MET A 315 11.85 -12.75 -7.74
N TYR A 316 10.55 -12.58 -7.92
CA TYR A 316 9.59 -12.64 -6.81
C TYR A 316 9.33 -14.06 -6.32
N SER A 317 9.68 -15.04 -7.13
CA SER A 317 9.53 -16.46 -6.82
C SER A 317 10.48 -16.97 -5.76
N ASP A 318 11.59 -16.31 -5.58
CA ASP A 318 12.47 -16.64 -4.49
C ASP A 318 11.95 -15.93 -3.23
N SER A 319 11.30 -16.67 -2.35
CA SER A 319 10.77 -16.20 -1.05
C SER A 319 11.80 -15.43 -0.21
N ASN A 320 13.08 -15.50 -0.58
CA ASN A 320 14.15 -14.71 0.02
C ASN A 320 14.19 -13.27 -0.49
N TYR A 321 13.51 -12.93 -1.59
CA TYR A 321 13.62 -11.59 -2.18
C TYR A 321 12.53 -10.62 -1.71
N TYR A 322 11.29 -11.09 -1.59
CA TYR A 322 10.18 -10.27 -1.15
C TYR A 322 9.19 -11.15 -0.39
N PRO A 323 9.42 -11.38 0.92
CA PRO A 323 8.57 -12.28 1.68
C PRO A 323 7.16 -11.72 1.76
N ILE A 324 6.19 -12.45 1.23
CA ILE A 324 4.79 -12.08 1.26
C ILE A 324 4.18 -12.61 2.56
N PRO A 325 3.53 -11.76 3.37
CA PRO A 325 2.88 -12.19 4.59
C PRO A 325 1.66 -13.06 4.28
N ALA A 326 1.27 -13.92 5.20
CA ALA A 326 0.05 -14.69 5.06
C ALA A 326 -1.18 -13.83 5.35
N ALA A 327 -2.18 -13.84 4.48
CA ALA A 327 -3.47 -13.21 4.69
C ALA A 327 -4.40 -14.17 5.45
N ARG A 328 -4.45 -14.05 6.77
CA ARG A 328 -5.23 -14.94 7.65
C ARG A 328 -6.48 -14.30 8.24
N GLY A 329 -6.63 -13.00 8.05
CA GLY A 329 -7.76 -12.24 8.58
C GLY A 329 -9.10 -12.79 8.10
N THR A 330 -10.10 -12.80 8.98
CA THR A 330 -11.46 -13.26 8.67
C THR A 330 -12.52 -12.25 9.07
N GLU A 331 -12.20 -11.34 9.97
CA GLU A 331 -13.15 -10.38 10.54
C GLU A 331 -13.74 -9.44 9.47
N TYR A 332 -12.90 -8.97 8.57
CA TYR A 332 -13.26 -7.99 7.54
C TYR A 332 -13.57 -8.62 6.18
N CYS A 333 -13.57 -9.95 6.06
CA CYS A 333 -13.98 -10.60 4.81
C CYS A 333 -15.41 -10.22 4.47
N VAL A 334 -15.64 -9.63 3.30
CA VAL A 334 -16.96 -9.16 2.84
C VAL A 334 -17.96 -10.30 2.80
N SER A 335 -17.53 -11.53 2.50
CA SER A 335 -18.37 -12.73 2.63
C SER A 335 -18.99 -12.92 4.02
N ASN A 336 -18.37 -12.36 5.07
CA ASN A 336 -18.89 -12.42 6.44
C ASN A 336 -19.75 -11.19 6.79
N ILE A 337 -19.54 -10.05 6.11
CA ILE A 337 -20.22 -8.78 6.38
C ILE A 337 -21.58 -8.72 5.65
N LEU A 338 -21.68 -9.28 4.43
CA LEU A 338 -22.90 -9.29 3.65
C LEU A 338 -23.95 -10.35 4.11
N LEU A 339 -23.65 -11.11 5.16
CA LEU A 339 -24.56 -12.08 5.76
C LEU A 339 -25.38 -11.49 6.93
N TYR A 340 -25.27 -10.23 7.20
CA TYR A 340 -26.04 -9.48 8.19
C TYR A 340 -26.66 -8.24 7.53
#